data_bc0cc83a8d9f720cf8b9eb6d2726c287
#
_entry.id   bc0cc83a8d9f720cf8b9eb6d2726c287
#
_cell.length_a   1.000
_cell.length_b   1.000
_cell.length_c   1.000
_cell.angle_alpha   90.00
_cell.angle_beta   90.00
_cell.angle_gamma   90.00
#
_symmetry.space_group_name_H-M   'P 1'
#
loop_
_entity.id
_entity.type
_entity.pdbx_description
1 polymer ?
#
loop_
_entity_poly.entity_id
_entity_poly.type
_entity_poly.pdbx_seq_one_letter_code
_entity_poly.pdbx_strand_id
1 'polypeptide(L)'
;MSRTDSTQAKKLLVFTLSREGYNTTKKGLYFEGPLTNRHGNIPHPGYLDFGLTYANPKAGALEFIGLFSVSVSSGEIWETNTCEMFSFPDLRRIQHQIRAKTKISAADESVLRRGLGCTD
;
A
#
# COMPACT_ATOMS: atom_id res chain seq x y z
N MET A 1 -6.71 20.02 1.15
CA MET A 1 -5.86 18.92 0.67
C MET A 1 -6.65 17.64 0.54
N SER A 2 -6.73 17.08 -0.65
CA SER A 2 -7.58 15.93 -0.91
C SER A 2 -6.82 14.60 -1.04
N ARG A 3 -5.51 14.63 -1.01
CA ARG A 3 -4.70 13.42 -1.09
C ARG A 3 -4.49 12.77 0.27
N THR A 4 -4.43 11.44 0.24
CA THR A 4 -4.02 10.65 1.40
C THR A 4 -2.54 10.86 1.66
N ASP A 5 -2.16 11.24 2.88
CA ASP A 5 -0.76 11.38 3.25
C ASP A 5 -0.17 10.03 3.67
N SER A 6 1.14 10.00 3.99
CA SER A 6 1.83 8.76 4.32
C SER A 6 1.30 8.11 5.60
N THR A 7 0.90 8.90 6.57
CA THR A 7 0.34 8.38 7.82
C THR A 7 -1.01 7.71 7.58
N GLN A 8 -1.87 8.36 6.80
CA GLN A 8 -3.19 7.82 6.45
C GLN A 8 -3.05 6.58 5.56
N ALA A 9 -2.12 6.60 4.61
CA ALA A 9 -1.85 5.45 3.74
C ALA A 9 -1.40 4.24 4.56
N LYS A 10 -0.49 4.45 5.51
CA LYS A 10 -0.04 3.37 6.39
C LYS A 10 -1.17 2.82 7.25
N LYS A 11 -2.01 3.69 7.82
CA LYS A 11 -3.16 3.24 8.61
C LYS A 11 -4.12 2.40 7.78
N LEU A 12 -4.39 2.84 6.55
CA LEU A 12 -5.26 2.10 5.65
C LEU A 12 -4.67 0.74 5.30
N LEU A 13 -3.35 0.69 5.07
CA LEU A 13 -2.65 -0.56 4.79
C LEU A 13 -2.74 -1.52 5.99
N VAL A 14 -2.46 -1.05 7.20
CA VAL A 14 -2.54 -1.88 8.41
C VAL A 14 -3.96 -2.42 8.60
N PHE A 15 -4.97 -1.57 8.43
CA PHE A 15 -6.37 -1.98 8.51
C PHE A 15 -6.68 -3.09 7.50
N THR A 16 -6.24 -2.90 6.26
CA THR A 16 -6.47 -3.85 5.17
C THR A 16 -5.80 -5.19 5.47
N LEU A 17 -4.52 -5.18 5.85
CA LEU A 17 -3.78 -6.41 6.12
C LEU A 17 -4.33 -7.15 7.32
N SER A 18 -4.78 -6.44 8.35
CA SER A 18 -5.42 -7.07 9.52
C SER A 18 -6.69 -7.81 9.11
N ARG A 19 -7.48 -7.24 8.20
CA ARG A 19 -8.71 -7.86 7.70
C ARG A 19 -8.41 -9.05 6.80
N GLU A 20 -7.26 -9.05 6.14
CA GLU A 20 -6.83 -10.16 5.26
C GLU A 20 -6.09 -11.28 6.01
N GLY A 21 -6.04 -11.19 7.33
CA GLY A 21 -5.47 -12.25 8.14
C GLY A 21 -4.00 -12.10 8.52
N TYR A 22 -3.38 -10.97 8.17
CA TYR A 22 -2.01 -10.71 8.61
C TYR A 22 -2.01 -10.34 10.10
N ASN A 23 -1.07 -10.89 10.86
CA ASN A 23 -0.91 -10.51 12.26
C ASN A 23 -0.06 -9.26 12.36
N THR A 24 -0.68 -8.09 12.18
CA THR A 24 0.02 -6.80 12.12
C THR A 24 0.54 -6.33 13.49
N THR A 25 0.15 -7.00 14.57
CA THR A 25 0.60 -6.67 15.93
C THR A 25 1.69 -7.63 16.44
N LYS A 26 2.12 -8.57 15.61
CA LYS A 26 3.17 -9.53 15.99
C LYS A 26 4.46 -8.81 16.35
N LYS A 27 5.05 -9.18 17.50
CA LYS A 27 6.31 -8.60 17.95
C LYS A 27 7.42 -8.90 16.92
N GLY A 28 8.16 -7.87 16.55
CA GLY A 28 9.21 -7.98 15.53
C GLY A 28 8.75 -7.67 14.13
N LEU A 29 7.45 -7.54 13.91
CA LEU A 29 6.90 -7.17 12.62
C LEU A 29 6.82 -5.65 12.52
N TYR A 30 7.32 -5.08 11.41
CA TYR A 30 7.29 -3.63 11.23
C TYR A 30 7.17 -3.25 9.75
N PHE A 31 6.65 -2.05 9.53
CA PHE A 31 6.55 -1.47 8.20
C PHE A 31 7.69 -0.49 7.97
N GLU A 32 8.26 -0.54 6.79
CA GLU A 32 9.22 0.45 6.31
C GLU A 32 8.56 1.24 5.20
N GLY A 33 8.70 2.56 5.23
CA GLY A 33 8.18 3.39 4.16
C GLY A 33 7.63 4.73 4.62
N PRO A 34 7.25 5.58 3.69
CA PRO A 34 7.23 5.33 2.24
C PRO A 34 8.63 5.07 1.67
N LEU A 35 8.74 4.01 0.87
CA LEU A 35 10.01 3.63 0.27
C LEU A 35 10.33 4.54 -0.92
N THR A 36 11.61 4.75 -1.16
CA THR A 36 12.09 5.50 -2.32
C THR A 36 13.11 4.67 -3.08
N ASN A 37 13.33 5.00 -4.35
CA ASN A 37 14.38 4.39 -5.11
C ASN A 37 15.74 5.02 -4.73
N ARG A 38 16.83 4.57 -5.36
CA ARG A 38 18.18 5.06 -5.05
C ARG A 38 18.37 6.54 -5.34
N HIS A 39 17.48 7.17 -6.10
CA HIS A 39 17.51 8.61 -6.39
C HIS A 39 16.63 9.42 -5.45
N GLY A 40 16.00 8.78 -4.46
CA GLY A 40 15.13 9.45 -3.51
C GLY A 40 13.72 9.72 -4.03
N ASN A 41 13.34 9.11 -5.15
CA ASN A 41 12.03 9.30 -5.77
C ASN A 41 11.08 8.15 -5.44
N ILE A 42 9.77 8.43 -5.49
CA ILE A 42 8.73 7.41 -5.32
C ILE A 42 8.83 6.42 -6.49
N PRO A 43 8.96 5.09 -6.22
CA PRO A 43 9.14 4.10 -7.28
C PRO A 43 7.96 3.96 -8.22
N HIS A 44 6.74 4.14 -7.71
CA HIS A 44 5.51 4.00 -8.49
C HIS A 44 4.70 5.31 -8.39
N PRO A 45 4.65 6.14 -9.44
CA PRO A 45 3.93 7.40 -9.38
C PRO A 45 2.48 7.24 -8.93
N GLY A 46 2.06 8.08 -7.99
CA GLY A 46 0.71 8.04 -7.43
C GLY A 46 0.51 7.02 -6.31
N TYR A 47 1.53 6.22 -6.00
CA TYR A 47 1.48 5.22 -4.93
C TYR A 47 2.56 5.48 -3.90
N LEU A 48 2.26 5.12 -2.66
CA LEU A 48 3.27 5.06 -1.60
C LEU A 48 3.53 3.60 -1.31
N ASP A 49 4.79 3.21 -1.39
CA ASP A 49 5.20 1.82 -1.18
C ASP A 49 5.66 1.60 0.25
N PHE A 50 5.23 0.48 0.82
CA PHE A 50 5.63 0.07 2.16
C PHE A 50 6.10 -1.37 2.13
N GLY A 51 7.27 -1.62 2.74
CA GLY A 51 7.75 -2.98 2.95
C GLY A 51 7.30 -3.47 4.32
N LEU A 52 6.87 -4.72 4.40
CA LEU A 52 6.55 -5.37 5.66
C LEU A 52 7.65 -6.39 5.95
N THR A 53 8.31 -6.23 7.09
CA THR A 53 9.48 -7.02 7.48
C THR A 53 9.26 -7.60 8.87
N TYR A 54 9.72 -8.83 9.06
CA TYR A 54 9.74 -9.49 10.35
C TYR A 54 11.18 -9.66 10.82
N ALA A 55 11.51 -9.04 11.96
CA ALA A 55 12.80 -9.23 12.62
C ALA A 55 12.66 -10.40 13.59
N ASN A 56 13.15 -11.57 13.21
CA ASN A 56 13.08 -12.77 14.05
C ASN A 56 14.13 -12.66 15.17
N PRO A 57 13.71 -12.48 16.44
CA PRO A 57 14.68 -12.29 17.54
C PRO A 57 15.50 -13.53 17.84
N LYS A 58 15.01 -14.71 17.47
CA LYS A 58 15.72 -15.98 17.72
C LYS A 58 16.78 -16.28 16.68
N ALA A 59 16.51 -15.92 15.42
CA ALA A 59 17.39 -16.23 14.29
C ALA A 59 18.38 -15.09 13.98
N GLY A 60 18.15 -13.89 14.53
CA GLY A 60 18.95 -12.72 14.18
C GLY A 60 18.81 -12.32 12.72
N ALA A 61 17.73 -12.74 12.06
CA ALA A 61 17.52 -12.55 10.63
C ALA A 61 16.29 -11.70 10.36
N LEU A 62 16.30 -11.02 9.20
CA LEU A 62 15.15 -10.28 8.70
C LEU A 62 14.45 -11.11 7.64
N GLU A 63 13.13 -11.20 7.74
CA GLU A 63 12.30 -11.86 6.74
C GLU A 63 11.44 -10.81 6.05
N PHE A 64 11.57 -10.70 4.75
CA PHE A 64 10.73 -9.82 3.95
C PHE A 64 9.38 -10.51 3.71
N ILE A 65 8.30 -9.89 4.19
CA ILE A 65 6.96 -10.47 4.11
C ILE A 65 6.24 -10.02 2.83
N GLY A 66 6.36 -8.74 2.47
CA GLY A 66 5.70 -8.25 1.27
C GLY A 66 5.97 -6.80 0.98
N LEU A 67 5.69 -6.41 -0.26
CA LEU A 67 5.77 -5.03 -0.72
C LEU A 67 4.36 -4.58 -1.08
N PHE A 68 3.90 -3.51 -0.45
CA PHE A 68 2.54 -3.02 -0.62
C PHE A 68 2.55 -1.60 -1.15
N SER A 69 1.71 -1.35 -2.16
CA SER A 69 1.57 -0.03 -2.78
C SER A 69 0.17 0.50 -2.51
N VAL A 70 0.08 1.70 -1.96
CA VAL A 70 -1.19 2.36 -1.61
C VAL A 70 -1.36 3.60 -2.48
N SER A 71 -2.45 3.66 -3.24
CA SER A 71 -2.75 4.84 -4.06
C SER A 71 -3.17 6.01 -3.18
N VAL A 72 -2.50 7.15 -3.36
CA VAL A 72 -2.84 8.38 -2.61
C VAL A 72 -4.11 9.05 -3.12
N SER A 73 -4.59 8.70 -4.30
CA SER A 73 -5.76 9.32 -4.92
C SER A 73 -6.99 8.44 -4.95
N SER A 74 -6.86 7.13 -4.76
CA SER A 74 -7.98 6.20 -4.77
C SER A 74 -8.06 5.29 -3.55
N GLY A 75 -6.96 5.15 -2.82
CA GLY A 75 -6.87 4.19 -1.71
C GLY A 75 -6.71 2.75 -2.15
N GLU A 76 -6.49 2.51 -3.43
CA GLU A 76 -6.23 1.17 -3.95
C GLU A 76 -4.97 0.60 -3.33
N ILE A 77 -5.01 -0.68 -2.95
CA ILE A 77 -3.90 -1.33 -2.26
C ILE A 77 -3.54 -2.62 -2.99
N TRP A 78 -2.26 -2.74 -3.33
CA TRP A 78 -1.70 -3.89 -4.02
C TRP A 78 -0.55 -4.51 -3.23
N GLU A 79 -0.51 -5.85 -3.22
CA GLU A 79 0.77 -6.53 -2.95
C GLU A 79 1.50 -6.57 -4.30
N THR A 80 2.53 -5.75 -4.42
CA THR A 80 3.10 -5.42 -5.72
C THR A 80 3.93 -6.56 -6.31
N ASN A 81 4.56 -7.38 -5.46
CA ASN A 81 5.36 -8.52 -5.93
C ASN A 81 4.50 -9.64 -6.50
N THR A 82 3.30 -9.85 -5.95
CA THR A 82 2.38 -10.90 -6.42
C THR A 82 1.29 -10.34 -7.32
N CYS A 83 1.20 -9.01 -7.45
CA CYS A 83 0.17 -8.32 -8.20
C CYS A 83 -1.25 -8.66 -7.73
N GLU A 84 -1.40 -8.81 -6.41
CA GLU A 84 -2.69 -9.03 -5.78
C GLU A 84 -3.29 -7.70 -5.32
N MET A 85 -4.50 -7.41 -5.76
CA MET A 85 -5.23 -6.22 -5.31
C MET A 85 -6.20 -6.61 -4.21
N PHE A 86 -6.14 -5.89 -3.08
CA PHE A 86 -7.03 -6.17 -1.96
C PHE A 86 -8.38 -5.50 -2.18
N SER A 87 -9.46 -6.20 -1.83
CA SER A 87 -10.81 -5.69 -1.96
C SER A 87 -11.74 -6.39 -0.98
N PHE A 88 -12.46 -5.59 -0.19
CA PHE A 88 -13.54 -6.05 0.68
C PHE A 88 -14.48 -4.86 0.94
N PRO A 89 -15.73 -5.10 1.41
CA PRO A 89 -16.74 -4.02 1.45
C PRO A 89 -16.30 -2.75 2.18
N ASP A 90 -15.69 -2.88 3.36
CA ASP A 90 -15.26 -1.71 4.13
C ASP A 90 -14.16 -0.93 3.42
N LEU A 91 -13.20 -1.63 2.79
CA LEU A 91 -12.15 -0.99 2.02
C LEU A 91 -12.72 -0.25 0.82
N ARG A 92 -13.64 -0.88 0.08
CA ARG A 92 -14.27 -0.24 -1.07
C ARG A 92 -15.01 1.04 -0.68
N ARG A 93 -15.66 1.04 0.49
CA ARG A 93 -16.34 2.23 1.00
C ARG A 93 -15.35 3.36 1.27
N ILE A 94 -14.22 3.05 1.91
CA ILE A 94 -13.17 4.03 2.18
C ILE A 94 -12.59 4.56 0.87
N GLN A 95 -12.32 3.68 -0.08
CA GLN A 95 -11.80 4.06 -1.40
C GLN A 95 -12.77 4.98 -2.15
N HIS A 96 -14.07 4.70 -2.04
CA HIS A 96 -15.08 5.56 -2.64
C HIS A 96 -15.03 6.98 -2.06
N GLN A 97 -14.85 7.10 -0.75
CA GLN A 97 -14.71 8.39 -0.08
C GLN A 97 -13.44 9.13 -0.52
N ILE A 98 -12.33 8.40 -0.66
CA ILE A 98 -11.08 8.99 -1.13
C ILE A 98 -11.23 9.52 -2.56
N ARG A 99 -11.81 8.73 -3.46
CA ARG A 99 -12.06 9.12 -4.85
C ARG A 99 -12.95 10.35 -4.94
N ALA A 100 -13.97 10.42 -4.09
CA ALA A 100 -14.86 11.57 -4.05
C ALA A 100 -14.13 12.86 -3.68
N LYS A 101 -13.13 12.77 -2.79
CA LYS A 101 -12.32 13.93 -2.37
C LYS A 101 -11.28 14.32 -3.42
N THR A 102 -10.61 13.34 -4.01
CA THR A 102 -9.53 13.60 -4.97
C THR A 102 -10.06 13.86 -6.37
N LYS A 103 -11.26 13.38 -6.66
CA LYS A 103 -11.91 13.50 -7.98
C LYS A 103 -11.10 12.87 -9.10
N ILE A 104 -10.32 11.84 -8.78
CA ILE A 104 -9.53 11.13 -9.78
C ILE A 104 -10.46 10.44 -10.79
N SER A 105 -10.13 10.50 -12.07
CA SER A 105 -10.90 9.84 -13.12
C SER A 105 -10.52 8.36 -13.22
N ALA A 106 -11.41 7.55 -13.78
CA ALA A 106 -11.11 6.14 -14.05
C ALA A 106 -9.93 6.00 -15.01
N ALA A 107 -9.81 6.92 -15.98
CA ALA A 107 -8.71 6.90 -16.92
C ALA A 107 -7.38 7.15 -16.23
N ASP A 108 -7.32 8.13 -15.32
CA ASP A 108 -6.11 8.43 -14.56
C ASP A 108 -5.74 7.30 -13.61
N GLU A 109 -6.73 6.67 -12.96
CA GLU A 109 -6.48 5.47 -12.15
C GLU A 109 -5.85 4.36 -12.97
N SER A 110 -6.35 4.12 -14.18
CA SER A 110 -5.80 3.10 -15.09
C SER A 110 -4.35 3.38 -15.44
N VAL A 111 -4.01 4.64 -15.73
CA VAL A 111 -2.63 5.04 -16.04
C VAL A 111 -1.71 4.74 -14.87
N LEU A 112 -2.11 5.14 -13.66
CA LEU A 112 -1.31 4.91 -12.46
C LEU A 112 -1.17 3.41 -12.17
N ARG A 113 -2.26 2.66 -12.34
CA ARG A 113 -2.25 1.21 -12.10
C ARG A 113 -1.27 0.49 -13.03
N ARG A 114 -1.20 0.91 -14.30
CA ARG A 114 -0.23 0.35 -15.25
C ARG A 114 1.21 0.60 -14.81
N GLY A 115 1.45 1.72 -14.13
CA GLY A 115 2.77 2.05 -13.61
C GLY A 115 3.27 1.11 -12.53
N LEU A 116 2.38 0.33 -11.89
CA LEU A 116 2.80 -0.71 -10.94
C LEU A 116 3.41 -1.92 -11.63
N GLY A 117 3.15 -2.10 -12.93
CA GLY A 117 3.61 -3.29 -13.65
C GLY A 117 2.74 -4.51 -13.45
N CYS A 118 1.57 -4.37 -12.82
CA CYS A 118 0.67 -5.48 -12.51
C CYS A 118 -0.52 -5.60 -13.48
N THR A 119 -0.73 -4.61 -14.32
CA THR A 119 -1.79 -4.62 -15.34
C THR A 119 -1.23 -4.13 -16.66
N ASP A 120 -1.89 -4.52 -17.73
CA ASP A 120 -1.52 -4.09 -19.08
C ASP A 120 -1.94 -2.64 -19.40
#